data_6e3f4452486d0cebfa9d12ab2f67c807
#
_entry.id   6e3f4452486d0cebfa9d12ab2f67c807
#
_cell.length_a   1.000
_cell.length_b   1.000
_cell.length_c   1.000
_cell.angle_alpha   90.00
_cell.angle_beta   90.00
_cell.angle_gamma   90.00
#
_symmetry.space_group_name_H-M   'P 1'
#
loop_
_entity.id
_entity.type
_entity.pdbx_description
1 polymer ?
#
loop_
_entity_poly.entity_id
_entity_poly.type
_entity_poly.pdbx_seq_one_letter_code
_entity_poly.pdbx_strand_id
1 'polypeptide(L)'
;MLIYSSKKIEYPDIIDIKTGKKLEFPEGDLNIIPEEERVNWYRSQYEADMHRTTPGEILCKKDFIDEWYKQGYETPEKGWSEYEIHHIKPKEYGGSNSFDNLTPILRDIHRKYLNPWWRFFGGDNV
;
A
#
# COMPACT_ATOMS: atom_id res chain seq x y z
N MET A 1 14.83 -16.80 -20.67
CA MET A 1 14.20 -16.37 -20.91
C MET A 1 13.56 -15.58 -20.58
N LEU A 2 13.37 -15.04 -20.61
CA LEU A 2 12.73 -14.24 -20.29
C LEU A 2 11.58 -14.14 -20.66
N ILE A 3 11.27 -14.73 -20.96
CA ILE A 3 10.23 -14.84 -21.34
C ILE A 3 9.26 -14.36 -20.76
N TYR A 4 9.31 -14.32 -19.57
CA TYR A 4 8.43 -13.79 -18.93
C TYR A 4 8.29 -12.47 -19.09
N SER A 5 9.23 -11.72 -19.35
CA SER A 5 9.15 -10.31 -19.49
C SER A 5 8.28 -9.95 -20.61
N SER A 6 8.21 -10.73 -21.57
CA SER A 6 7.35 -10.41 -22.68
C SER A 6 5.93 -10.79 -22.41
N LYS A 7 5.70 -11.67 -21.44
CA LYS A 7 4.41 -11.99 -21.12
C LYS A 7 4.05 -11.37 -19.91
N LYS A 8 4.70 -10.35 -19.48
CA LYS A 8 4.50 -9.73 -18.23
C LYS A 8 3.08 -9.49 -17.97
N ILE A 9 2.71 -9.68 -16.75
CA ILE A 9 1.43 -9.34 -16.23
C ILE A 9 1.43 -7.84 -16.03
N GLU A 10 0.50 -7.17 -16.65
CA GLU A 10 0.44 -5.72 -16.49
C GLU A 10 -0.04 -5.34 -15.11
N TYR A 11 0.47 -4.23 -14.62
CA TYR A 11 0.05 -3.70 -13.34
C TYR A 11 -1.44 -3.40 -13.40
N PRO A 12 -2.20 -3.74 -12.34
CA PRO A 12 -3.66 -3.58 -12.38
C PRO A 12 -4.09 -2.16 -12.67
N ASP A 13 -5.15 -2.02 -13.48
CA ASP A 13 -5.70 -0.74 -13.86
C ASP A 13 -6.74 -0.33 -12.83
N ILE A 14 -6.31 0.37 -11.82
CA ILE A 14 -7.14 0.74 -10.68
C ILE A 14 -7.04 2.24 -10.47
N ILE A 15 -8.17 2.89 -10.19
CA ILE A 15 -8.16 4.32 -9.92
C ILE A 15 -7.73 4.56 -8.47
N ASP A 16 -6.73 5.41 -8.30
CA ASP A 16 -6.28 5.83 -6.99
C ASP A 16 -7.16 6.99 -6.56
N ILE A 17 -8.04 6.78 -5.61
CA ILE A 17 -8.99 7.81 -5.22
C ILE A 17 -8.32 9.03 -4.58
N LYS A 18 -7.08 8.89 -4.16
CA LYS A 18 -6.35 10.01 -3.58
C LYS A 18 -5.97 11.02 -4.66
N THR A 19 -5.68 10.55 -5.86
CA THR A 19 -5.27 11.43 -6.96
C THR A 19 -6.34 11.57 -8.04
N GLY A 20 -7.29 10.65 -8.08
CA GLY A 20 -8.28 10.60 -9.15
C GLY A 20 -7.75 10.02 -10.44
N LYS A 21 -6.52 9.54 -10.43
CA LYS A 21 -5.88 9.00 -11.62
C LYS A 21 -5.56 7.54 -11.41
N LYS A 22 -5.09 6.88 -12.46
CA LYS A 22 -4.70 5.49 -12.39
C LYS A 22 -3.58 5.31 -11.38
N LEU A 23 -3.68 4.27 -10.57
CA LEU A 23 -2.63 3.93 -9.62
C LEU A 23 -1.35 3.62 -10.37
N GLU A 24 -0.27 4.30 -10.03
CA GLU A 24 0.99 4.16 -10.74
C GLU A 24 1.87 3.10 -10.10
N PHE A 25 2.61 2.38 -10.95
CA PHE A 25 3.60 1.45 -10.47
C PHE A 25 4.72 2.26 -9.81
N PRO A 26 5.21 1.84 -8.65
CA PRO A 26 6.25 2.61 -7.94
C PRO A 26 7.54 2.69 -8.75
N GLU A 27 8.18 3.86 -8.69
CA GLU A 27 9.42 4.09 -9.42
C GLU A 27 10.63 3.59 -8.66
N GLY A 28 11.72 3.41 -9.38
CA GLY A 28 12.98 3.04 -8.77
C GLY A 28 13.17 1.53 -8.73
N ASP A 29 14.31 1.14 -8.19
CA ASP A 29 14.63 -0.27 -8.08
C ASP A 29 13.79 -0.93 -6.99
N LEU A 30 13.31 -2.12 -7.29
CA LEU A 30 12.50 -2.88 -6.35
C LEU A 30 13.26 -4.12 -5.93
N ASN A 31 14.12 -3.96 -4.94
CA ASN A 31 14.89 -5.07 -4.39
C ASN A 31 14.31 -5.45 -3.04
N ILE A 32 14.14 -6.75 -2.82
CA ILE A 32 13.62 -7.24 -1.54
C ILE A 32 14.60 -6.88 -0.45
N ILE A 33 14.12 -6.26 0.61
CA ILE A 33 14.96 -5.92 1.75
C ILE A 33 14.72 -6.91 2.88
N PRO A 34 15.70 -7.06 3.79
CA PRO A 34 15.54 -7.99 4.92
C PRO A 34 14.33 -7.64 5.76
N GLU A 35 13.69 -8.66 6.30
CA GLU A 35 12.46 -8.48 7.05
C GLU A 35 12.64 -7.51 8.22
N GLU A 36 13.77 -7.57 8.89
CA GLU A 36 14.00 -6.71 10.05
C GLU A 36 14.15 -5.23 9.67
N GLU A 37 14.33 -4.94 8.39
CA GLU A 37 14.44 -3.55 7.94
C GLU A 37 13.15 -3.00 7.39
N ARG A 38 12.09 -3.83 7.34
CA ARG A 38 10.82 -3.39 6.78
C ARG A 38 10.06 -2.56 7.81
N VAL A 39 9.29 -1.59 7.32
CA VAL A 39 8.47 -0.80 8.23
C VAL A 39 7.34 -1.67 8.78
N ASN A 40 6.93 -1.40 10.00
CA ASN A 40 5.84 -2.13 10.61
C ASN A 40 4.51 -1.46 10.29
N TRP A 41 3.49 -2.29 10.17
CA TRP A 41 2.12 -1.80 9.98
C TRP A 41 1.27 -2.53 11.00
N TYR A 42 0.49 -1.79 11.76
CA TYR A 42 -0.25 -2.36 12.88
C TYR A 42 -1.74 -2.43 12.58
N ARG A 43 -2.43 -3.34 13.26
CA ARG A 43 -3.85 -3.52 13.03
C ARG A 43 -4.71 -2.60 13.86
N SER A 44 -4.18 -2.08 14.95
CA SER A 44 -4.96 -1.24 15.84
C SER A 44 -4.17 -0.02 16.25
N GLN A 45 -4.90 1.02 16.66
CA GLN A 45 -4.28 2.24 17.15
C GLN A 45 -3.47 1.95 18.41
N TYR A 46 -4.00 1.08 19.26
CA TYR A 46 -3.32 0.73 20.50
C TYR A 46 -1.92 0.15 20.22
N GLU A 47 -1.86 -0.82 19.28
CA GLU A 47 -0.59 -1.42 18.92
C GLU A 47 0.36 -0.39 18.31
N ALA A 48 -0.17 0.48 17.46
CA ALA A 48 0.63 1.50 16.82
C ALA A 48 1.20 2.47 17.85
N ASP A 49 0.38 2.87 18.81
CA ASP A 49 0.82 3.83 19.83
C ASP A 49 1.92 3.25 20.71
N MET A 50 1.86 1.96 20.98
CA MET A 50 2.87 1.31 21.81
C MET A 50 4.24 1.27 21.14
N HIS A 51 4.27 1.33 19.84
CA HIS A 51 5.53 1.20 19.10
C HIS A 51 5.93 2.43 18.32
N ARG A 52 5.18 3.52 18.47
CA ARG A 52 5.47 4.73 17.71
C ARG A 52 6.71 5.40 18.25
N THR A 53 7.67 5.63 17.36
CA THR A 53 8.89 6.31 17.73
C THR A 53 9.08 7.62 16.99
N THR A 54 8.33 7.81 15.90
CA THR A 54 8.45 9.01 15.07
C THR A 54 7.10 9.71 14.99
N PRO A 55 6.98 10.92 15.54
CA PRO A 55 5.72 11.65 15.44
C PRO A 55 5.31 11.85 13.99
N GLY A 56 4.02 11.70 13.70
CA GLY A 56 3.51 11.89 12.35
C GLY A 56 3.58 10.67 11.47
N GLU A 57 4.26 9.62 11.92
CA GLU A 57 4.34 8.40 11.15
C GLU A 57 2.99 7.70 11.14
N ILE A 58 2.57 7.18 9.98
CA ILE A 58 1.30 6.49 9.84
C ILE A 58 1.54 5.00 10.05
N LEU A 59 1.01 4.46 11.14
CA LEU A 59 1.28 3.07 11.51
C LEU A 59 0.05 2.16 11.44
N CYS A 60 -1.13 2.72 11.20
CA CYS A 60 -2.34 1.92 11.14
C CYS A 60 -3.42 2.66 10.37
N LYS A 61 -4.53 1.98 10.10
CA LYS A 61 -5.63 2.57 9.33
C LYS A 61 -6.18 3.82 9.99
N LYS A 62 -6.28 3.82 11.31
CA LYS A 62 -6.81 4.98 12.02
C LYS A 62 -5.92 6.20 11.80
N ASP A 63 -4.61 6.03 11.86
CA ASP A 63 -3.68 7.11 11.59
C ASP A 63 -3.86 7.65 10.19
N PHE A 64 -4.05 6.75 9.23
CA PHE A 64 -4.23 7.14 7.84
C PHE A 64 -5.51 7.95 7.66
N ILE A 65 -6.60 7.51 8.30
CA ILE A 65 -7.87 8.21 8.22
C ILE A 65 -7.74 9.62 8.79
N ASP A 66 -7.06 9.76 9.93
CA ASP A 66 -6.86 11.06 10.54
C ASP A 66 -6.07 11.98 9.62
N GLU A 67 -5.01 11.46 9.00
CA GLU A 67 -4.21 12.26 8.10
C GLU A 67 -4.97 12.59 6.82
N TRP A 68 -5.80 11.68 6.34
CA TRP A 68 -6.64 11.89 5.16
C TRP A 68 -7.50 13.13 5.33
N TYR A 69 -8.20 13.23 6.47
CA TYR A 69 -9.03 14.40 6.73
C TYR A 69 -8.19 15.65 6.97
N LYS A 70 -7.04 15.50 7.61
CA LYS A 70 -6.17 16.63 7.85
C LYS A 70 -5.65 17.23 6.54
N GLN A 71 -5.47 16.39 5.52
CA GLN A 71 -5.03 16.84 4.21
C GLN A 71 -6.18 17.46 3.39
N GLY A 72 -7.40 17.44 3.90
CA GLY A 72 -8.52 18.07 3.24
C GLY A 72 -9.37 17.15 2.38
N TYR A 73 -9.09 15.87 2.40
CA TYR A 73 -9.89 14.91 1.61
C TYR A 73 -11.21 14.61 2.31
N GLU A 74 -12.20 14.24 1.51
CA GLU A 74 -13.51 13.86 2.05
C GLU A 74 -13.59 12.35 2.22
N THR A 75 -14.57 11.92 3.01
CA THR A 75 -14.79 10.49 3.24
C THR A 75 -14.97 9.78 1.90
N PRO A 76 -14.25 8.66 1.68
CA PRO A 76 -14.42 7.90 0.45
C PRO A 76 -15.86 7.46 0.26
N GLU A 77 -16.30 7.40 -0.99
CA GLU A 77 -17.68 7.20 -1.34
C GLU A 77 -18.34 6.00 -0.66
N LYS A 78 -17.64 4.89 -0.54
CA LYS A 78 -18.22 3.67 0.01
C LYS A 78 -18.01 3.51 1.51
N GLY A 79 -17.35 4.47 2.15
CA GLY A 79 -17.10 4.41 3.59
C GLY A 79 -15.85 3.62 3.93
N TRP A 80 -15.20 4.01 5.01
CA TRP A 80 -13.89 3.47 5.36
C TRP A 80 -13.87 1.95 5.58
N SER A 81 -14.99 1.37 6.00
CA SER A 81 -15.01 -0.07 6.25
C SER A 81 -14.82 -0.88 4.97
N GLU A 82 -15.04 -0.28 3.81
CA GLU A 82 -14.89 -1.00 2.54
C GLU A 82 -13.50 -0.92 1.96
N TYR A 83 -12.59 -0.18 2.60
CA TYR A 83 -11.25 0.04 2.06
C TYR A 83 -10.18 -0.55 2.95
N GLU A 84 -9.09 -0.96 2.31
CA GLU A 84 -7.85 -1.31 2.99
C GLU A 84 -6.81 -0.29 2.57
N ILE A 85 -5.82 -0.05 3.42
CA ILE A 85 -4.77 0.91 3.11
C ILE A 85 -3.62 0.15 2.44
N HIS A 86 -3.31 0.58 1.25
CA HIS A 86 -2.33 -0.06 0.39
C HIS A 86 -1.02 0.71 0.40
N HIS A 87 0.10 0.01 0.57
CA HIS A 87 1.42 0.60 0.38
C HIS A 87 1.73 0.57 -1.11
N ILE A 88 1.82 1.73 -1.74
CA ILE A 88 2.07 1.80 -3.17
C ILE A 88 3.39 1.11 -3.50
N LYS A 89 4.46 1.44 -2.77
CA LYS A 89 5.67 0.65 -2.80
C LYS A 89 5.61 -0.28 -1.58
N PRO A 90 5.56 -1.59 -1.80
CA PRO A 90 5.37 -2.53 -0.68
C PRO A 90 6.50 -2.46 0.34
N LYS A 91 6.18 -2.80 1.57
CA LYS A 91 7.16 -2.79 2.66
C LYS A 91 8.35 -3.69 2.36
N GLU A 92 8.11 -4.84 1.74
CA GLU A 92 9.21 -5.77 1.44
C GLU A 92 10.19 -5.21 0.42
N TYR A 93 9.82 -4.15 -0.28
CA TYR A 93 10.73 -3.47 -1.20
C TYR A 93 11.17 -2.11 -0.65
N GLY A 94 11.00 -1.91 0.65
CA GLY A 94 11.47 -0.70 1.29
C GLY A 94 10.49 0.46 1.30
N GLY A 95 9.23 0.20 0.98
CA GLY A 95 8.22 1.26 1.01
C GLY A 95 7.95 1.76 2.41
N SER A 96 7.75 3.07 2.54
CA SER A 96 7.58 3.71 3.83
C SER A 96 6.12 3.76 4.27
N ASN A 97 5.91 4.19 5.50
CA ASN A 97 4.59 4.45 6.05
C ASN A 97 4.21 5.92 5.94
N SER A 98 4.73 6.62 4.94
CA SER A 98 4.36 8.01 4.75
C SER A 98 3.02 8.09 4.02
N PHE A 99 2.31 9.18 4.23
CA PHE A 99 1.00 9.36 3.59
C PHE A 99 1.11 9.24 2.07
N ASP A 100 2.22 9.71 1.50
CA ASP A 100 2.40 9.68 0.04
C ASP A 100 2.54 8.26 -0.50
N ASN A 101 2.96 7.32 0.32
CA ASN A 101 3.11 5.93 -0.10
C ASN A 101 1.90 5.08 0.24
N LEU A 102 0.84 5.69 0.74
CA LEU A 102 -0.34 4.96 1.20
C LEU A 102 -1.57 5.48 0.48
N THR A 103 -2.48 4.58 0.13
CA THR A 103 -3.72 4.98 -0.51
C THR A 103 -4.81 3.97 -0.19
N PRO A 104 -6.07 4.42 -0.08
CA PRO A 104 -7.16 3.47 0.18
C PRO A 104 -7.57 2.77 -1.10
N ILE A 105 -7.71 1.46 -1.01
CA ILE A 105 -8.15 0.64 -2.14
C ILE A 105 -9.30 -0.22 -1.63
N LEU A 106 -10.34 -0.39 -2.43
CA LEU A 106 -11.44 -1.26 -2.06
C LEU A 106 -10.90 -2.65 -1.72
N ARG A 107 -11.42 -3.22 -0.64
CA ARG A 107 -10.91 -4.49 -0.11
C ARG A 107 -10.85 -5.58 -1.16
N ASP A 108 -11.93 -5.75 -1.93
CA ASP A 108 -11.99 -6.80 -2.93
C ASP A 108 -10.95 -6.61 -4.01
N ILE A 109 -10.76 -5.37 -4.44
CA ILE A 109 -9.77 -5.08 -5.49
C ILE A 109 -8.37 -5.30 -4.96
N HIS A 110 -8.11 -4.86 -3.73
CA HIS A 110 -6.81 -5.04 -3.10
C HIS A 110 -6.46 -6.52 -2.99
N ARG A 111 -7.42 -7.34 -2.57
CA ARG A 111 -7.18 -8.76 -2.32
C ARG A 111 -7.21 -9.61 -3.57
N LYS A 112 -8.01 -9.23 -4.57
CA LYS A 112 -8.12 -10.04 -5.79
C LYS A 112 -7.10 -9.67 -6.84
N TYR A 113 -6.68 -8.42 -6.91
CA TYR A 113 -5.83 -7.97 -8.00
C TYR A 113 -4.46 -7.47 -7.55
N LEU A 114 -4.41 -6.60 -6.55
CA LEU A 114 -3.13 -6.02 -6.13
C LEU A 114 -2.25 -7.01 -5.37
N ASN A 115 -2.77 -7.64 -4.33
CA ASN A 115 -1.96 -8.56 -3.55
C ASN A 115 -1.45 -9.74 -4.38
N PRO A 116 -2.29 -10.38 -5.20
CA PRO A 116 -1.79 -11.46 -6.04
C PRO A 116 -0.77 -10.99 -7.06
N TRP A 117 -0.94 -9.79 -7.62
CA TRP A 117 0.02 -9.26 -8.57
C TRP A 117 1.39 -9.09 -7.94
N TRP A 118 1.44 -8.52 -6.73
CA TRP A 118 2.70 -8.30 -6.05
C TRP A 118 3.36 -9.61 -5.64
N ARG A 119 2.57 -10.61 -5.24
CA ARG A 119 3.13 -11.93 -4.94
C ARG A 119 3.74 -12.55 -6.19
N PHE A 120 3.04 -12.42 -7.30
CA PHE A 120 3.55 -12.94 -8.56
C PHE A 120 4.83 -12.20 -8.96
N PHE A 121 4.85 -10.89 -8.81
CA PHE A 121 6.02 -10.08 -9.10
C PHE A 121 7.22 -10.54 -8.28
N GLY A 122 6.98 -10.89 -7.02
CA GLY A 122 8.03 -11.37 -6.12
C GLY A 122 8.42 -12.82 -6.33
N GLY A 123 7.75 -13.53 -7.26
CA GLY A 123 8.11 -14.91 -7.55
C GLY A 123 7.35 -15.96 -6.75
N ASP A 124 6.35 -15.56 -5.99
CA ASP A 124 5.62 -16.50 -5.13
C ASP A 124 4.80 -17.53 -5.91
N ASN A 125 4.61 -17.30 -7.17
CA ASN A 125 3.79 -18.20 -7.97
C ASN A 125 4.56 -19.13 -8.87
N VAL A 126 5.82 -19.26 -8.61
CA VAL A 126 6.62 -20.15 -9.45
C VAL A 126 6.57 -21.57 -8.95
#